data_d81b517e98f45420b912ab27e9f95411
#
_entry.id   d81b517e98f45420b912ab27e9f95411
#
_cell.length_a   1.000
_cell.length_b   1.000
_cell.length_c   1.000
_cell.angle_alpha   90.00
_cell.angle_beta   90.00
_cell.angle_gamma   90.00
#
_symmetry.space_group_name_H-M   'P 1'
#
loop_
_entity.id
_entity.type
_entity.pdbx_description
1 polymer ?
#
loop_
_entity_poly.entity_id
_entity_poly.type
_entity_poly.pdbx_seq_one_letter_code
_entity_poly.pdbx_strand_id
1 'polypeptide(L)'
;MRLATTLFVLVMTSFMWLSPGTTSAASLSMELNKVENGTDSCTATVLISNRLGRSLDRFRLDLVLFDSKGVIFERLLVDLAPLPHDRTTIAGFPLLATKCSNVSRILVKDVPACRAKGGGDMDCLSSLRVKSRAAIQIGK
;
A
#
# COMPACT_ATOMS: atom_id res chain seq x y z
N MET A 1 -45.42 -55.41 -40.02
CA MET A 1 -44.86 -54.05 -40.08
C MET A 1 -45.10 -53.39 -38.75
N ARG A 2 -44.07 -53.26 -37.89
CA ARG A 2 -44.13 -52.52 -36.61
C ARG A 2 -43.07 -51.45 -36.64
N LEU A 3 -43.53 -50.18 -36.74
CA LEU A 3 -42.62 -48.99 -36.59
C LEU A 3 -42.28 -48.79 -35.11
N ALA A 4 -41.04 -48.90 -34.81
CA ALA A 4 -40.52 -48.52 -33.50
C ALA A 4 -40.10 -47.03 -33.57
N THR A 5 -40.81 -46.16 -32.86
CA THR A 5 -40.53 -44.74 -32.73
C THR A 5 -39.58 -44.59 -31.52
N THR A 6 -38.30 -44.31 -31.81
CA THR A 6 -37.29 -44.05 -30.78
C THR A 6 -37.36 -42.58 -30.37
N LEU A 7 -37.79 -42.32 -29.14
CA LEU A 7 -37.85 -40.98 -28.54
C LEU A 7 -36.46 -40.64 -28.02
N PHE A 8 -35.80 -39.65 -28.67
CA PHE A 8 -34.49 -39.13 -28.25
C PHE A 8 -34.73 -38.03 -27.23
N VAL A 9 -34.52 -38.32 -25.96
CA VAL A 9 -34.59 -37.33 -24.87
C VAL A 9 -33.25 -36.58 -24.84
N LEU A 10 -33.24 -35.30 -25.28
CA LEU A 10 -32.10 -34.41 -25.17
C LEU A 10 -32.04 -33.86 -23.74
N VAL A 11 -31.11 -34.37 -22.94
CA VAL A 11 -30.80 -33.80 -21.62
C VAL A 11 -29.85 -32.61 -21.82
N MET A 12 -30.40 -31.41 -21.78
CA MET A 12 -29.60 -30.19 -21.73
C MET A 12 -29.03 -30.00 -20.30
N THR A 13 -27.79 -30.38 -20.10
CA THR A 13 -27.04 -30.06 -18.88
C THR A 13 -26.61 -28.59 -18.95
N SER A 14 -27.32 -27.72 -18.23
CA SER A 14 -26.93 -26.32 -18.02
C SER A 14 -25.67 -26.27 -17.15
N PHE A 15 -24.54 -26.03 -17.77
CA PHE A 15 -23.26 -25.80 -17.06
C PHE A 15 -23.28 -24.38 -16.47
N MET A 16 -23.59 -24.30 -15.19
CA MET A 16 -23.59 -23.05 -14.43
C MET A 16 -22.12 -22.66 -14.17
N TRP A 17 -21.62 -21.68 -14.92
CA TRP A 17 -20.28 -21.12 -14.73
C TRP A 17 -20.29 -20.31 -13.44
N LEU A 18 -19.76 -20.88 -12.35
CA LEU A 18 -19.40 -20.10 -11.16
C LEU A 18 -18.17 -19.26 -11.53
N SER A 19 -18.38 -17.97 -11.79
CA SER A 19 -17.27 -17.01 -11.87
C SER A 19 -16.66 -16.86 -10.49
N PRO A 20 -15.34 -17.10 -10.31
CA PRO A 20 -14.68 -16.81 -9.04
C PRO A 20 -14.71 -15.30 -8.81
N GLY A 21 -15.48 -14.85 -7.83
CA GLY A 21 -15.46 -13.48 -7.37
C GLY A 21 -14.06 -13.15 -6.84
N THR A 22 -13.36 -12.23 -7.47
CA THR A 22 -12.08 -11.69 -6.95
C THR A 22 -12.36 -10.87 -5.70
N THR A 23 -12.22 -11.48 -4.54
CA THR A 23 -12.18 -10.78 -3.26
C THR A 23 -10.91 -9.91 -3.25
N SER A 24 -11.08 -8.60 -3.36
CA SER A 24 -9.96 -7.67 -3.14
C SER A 24 -9.52 -7.79 -1.69
N ALA A 25 -8.27 -8.25 -1.48
CA ALA A 25 -7.72 -8.34 -0.13
C ALA A 25 -7.61 -6.93 0.48
N ALA A 26 -7.96 -6.82 1.78
CA ALA A 26 -7.78 -5.59 2.54
C ALA A 26 -6.30 -5.16 2.48
N SER A 27 -6.03 -3.90 2.13
CA SER A 27 -4.67 -3.44 1.89
C SER A 27 -4.47 -1.96 2.20
N LEU A 28 -3.23 -1.63 2.55
CA LEU A 28 -2.69 -0.29 2.52
C LEU A 28 -1.74 -0.18 1.33
N SER A 29 -1.81 0.90 0.58
CA SER A 29 -0.80 1.20 -0.42
C SER A 29 -0.22 2.60 -0.19
N MET A 30 1.09 2.72 -0.28
CA MET A 30 1.80 4.00 -0.20
C MET A 30 2.66 4.19 -1.45
N GLU A 31 2.49 5.32 -2.09
CA GLU A 31 3.28 5.73 -3.23
C GLU A 31 4.10 6.95 -2.86
N LEU A 32 5.43 6.87 -2.93
CA LEU A 32 6.29 8.05 -2.92
C LEU A 32 6.08 8.77 -4.26
N ASN A 33 5.27 9.84 -4.24
CA ASN A 33 4.82 10.50 -5.46
C ASN A 33 5.86 11.48 -5.97
N LYS A 34 6.43 12.31 -5.08
CA LYS A 34 7.48 13.26 -5.41
C LYS A 34 8.41 13.55 -4.24
N VAL A 35 9.58 14.09 -4.56
CA VAL A 35 10.51 14.69 -3.62
C VAL A 35 10.90 16.07 -4.12
N GLU A 36 11.03 17.03 -3.22
CA GLU A 36 11.33 18.43 -3.54
C GLU A 36 12.43 18.96 -2.63
N ASN A 37 13.43 19.61 -3.23
CA ASN A 37 14.47 20.30 -2.47
C ASN A 37 13.89 21.60 -1.91
N GLY A 38 14.03 21.79 -0.60
CA GLY A 38 13.96 23.09 0.06
C GLY A 38 15.33 23.74 0.13
N THR A 39 15.48 24.80 0.94
CA THR A 39 16.78 25.51 1.11
C THR A 39 17.84 24.56 1.65
N ASP A 40 17.56 23.81 2.71
CA ASP A 40 18.48 22.85 3.33
C ASP A 40 17.75 21.53 3.71
N SER A 41 16.75 21.16 2.93
CA SER A 41 15.93 19.99 3.24
C SER A 41 15.45 19.29 1.96
N CYS A 42 15.10 18.03 2.10
CA CYS A 42 14.36 17.27 1.10
C CYS A 42 12.98 16.92 1.68
N THR A 43 11.91 17.30 1.01
CA THR A 43 10.56 16.96 1.42
C THR A 43 10.02 15.84 0.53
N ALA A 44 9.54 14.77 1.15
CA ALA A 44 8.83 13.69 0.49
C ALA A 44 7.33 13.94 0.55
N THR A 45 6.63 13.69 -0.56
CA THR A 45 5.16 13.67 -0.64
C THR A 45 4.73 12.27 -1.01
N VAL A 46 3.84 11.70 -0.19
CA VAL A 46 3.29 10.35 -0.38
C VAL A 46 1.79 10.38 -0.57
N LEU A 47 1.30 9.43 -1.35
CA LEU A 47 -0.12 9.10 -1.48
C LEU A 47 -0.36 7.80 -0.72
N ILE A 48 -1.30 7.80 0.23
CA ILE A 48 -1.62 6.62 1.03
C ILE A 48 -3.08 6.27 0.79
N SER A 49 -3.32 5.10 0.21
CA SER A 49 -4.67 4.57 -0.01
C SER A 49 -4.98 3.52 1.06
N ASN A 50 -6.00 3.79 1.86
CA ASN A 50 -6.45 2.88 2.91
C ASN A 50 -7.67 2.08 2.43
N ARG A 51 -7.50 0.78 2.19
CA ARG A 51 -8.53 -0.19 1.80
C ARG A 51 -8.69 -1.30 2.84
N LEU A 52 -8.41 -1.01 4.11
CA LEU A 52 -8.55 -1.98 5.21
C LEU A 52 -9.99 -2.14 5.71
N GLY A 53 -10.95 -1.37 5.18
CA GLY A 53 -12.33 -1.38 5.66
C GLY A 53 -12.55 -0.65 6.99
N ARG A 54 -11.52 0.01 7.51
CA ARG A 54 -11.57 0.81 8.76
C ARG A 54 -10.60 1.98 8.70
N SER A 55 -10.98 3.09 9.33
CA SER A 55 -10.10 4.25 9.48
C SER A 55 -9.00 3.95 10.51
N LEU A 56 -7.81 4.53 10.29
CA LEU A 56 -6.71 4.45 11.26
C LEU A 56 -6.55 5.80 11.96
N ASP A 57 -6.49 5.79 13.29
CA ASP A 57 -6.18 6.96 14.11
C ASP A 57 -4.69 7.03 14.50
N ARG A 58 -3.94 5.93 14.30
CA ARG A 58 -2.49 5.86 14.43
C ARG A 58 -1.91 5.12 13.23
N PHE A 59 -0.91 5.73 12.61
CA PHE A 59 -0.12 5.11 11.56
C PHE A 59 1.26 5.77 11.53
N ARG A 60 2.25 5.10 12.12
CA ARG A 60 3.63 5.58 12.21
C ARG A 60 4.54 4.65 11.44
N LEU A 61 5.36 5.22 10.58
CA LEU A 61 6.39 4.51 9.82
C LEU A 61 7.75 4.67 10.50
N ASP A 62 8.53 3.60 10.50
CA ASP A 62 9.96 3.59 10.78
C ASP A 62 10.71 3.48 9.47
N LEU A 63 11.36 4.57 9.05
CA LEU A 63 12.03 4.69 7.78
C LEU A 63 13.55 4.72 7.96
N VAL A 64 14.26 4.03 7.07
CA VAL A 64 15.72 4.04 6.99
C VAL A 64 16.13 4.60 5.63
N LEU A 65 17.01 5.59 5.62
CA LEU A 65 17.51 6.29 4.43
C LEU A 65 18.91 5.83 4.06
N PHE A 66 19.11 5.57 2.77
CA PHE A 66 20.39 5.14 2.20
C PHE A 66 20.92 6.18 1.23
N ASP A 67 22.24 6.37 1.26
CA ASP A 67 22.96 7.19 0.29
C ASP A 67 23.19 6.45 -1.04
N SER A 68 23.85 7.10 -1.99
CA SER A 68 24.17 6.54 -3.30
C SER A 68 25.12 5.34 -3.26
N LYS A 69 25.83 5.15 -2.15
CA LYS A 69 26.72 3.99 -1.91
C LYS A 69 25.99 2.83 -1.24
N GLY A 70 24.70 3.00 -0.93
CA GLY A 70 23.90 1.99 -0.21
C GLY A 70 24.18 1.98 1.30
N VAL A 71 24.81 3.02 1.84
CA VAL A 71 25.09 3.14 3.27
C VAL A 71 23.92 3.83 3.96
N ILE A 72 23.49 3.29 5.10
CA ILE A 72 22.49 3.92 5.96
C ILE A 72 23.10 5.18 6.58
N PHE A 73 22.44 6.32 6.39
CA PHE A 73 22.91 7.57 7.00
C PHE A 73 21.87 8.20 7.95
N GLU A 74 20.59 7.77 7.85
CA GLU A 74 19.53 8.34 8.67
C GLU A 74 18.39 7.35 8.93
N ARG A 75 17.69 7.55 10.04
CA ARG A 75 16.47 6.84 10.41
C ARG A 75 15.47 7.84 10.97
N LEU A 76 14.23 7.79 10.53
CA LEU A 76 13.18 8.69 11.01
C LEU A 76 11.86 7.96 11.25
N LEU A 77 11.11 8.48 12.23
CA LEU A 77 9.76 8.06 12.51
C LEU A 77 8.79 9.11 11.97
N VAL A 78 7.81 8.68 11.18
CA VAL A 78 6.86 9.58 10.53
C VAL A 78 5.44 9.17 10.90
N ASP A 79 4.68 10.09 11.49
CA ASP A 79 3.25 9.91 11.74
C ASP A 79 2.45 10.41 10.53
N LEU A 80 1.63 9.54 9.96
CA LEU A 80 0.83 9.82 8.76
C LEU A 80 -0.69 9.68 9.00
N ALA A 81 -1.10 9.38 10.23
CA ALA A 81 -2.51 9.36 10.60
C ALA A 81 -3.08 10.80 10.74
N PRO A 82 -4.39 10.99 10.62
CA PRO A 82 -5.41 9.94 10.41
C PRO A 82 -5.50 9.48 8.95
N LEU A 83 -5.80 8.19 8.76
CA LEU A 83 -6.05 7.61 7.44
C LEU A 83 -7.49 7.10 7.34
N PRO A 84 -8.42 7.91 6.81
CA PRO A 84 -9.80 7.48 6.63
C PRO A 84 -9.90 6.23 5.74
N HIS A 85 -10.85 5.34 6.03
CA HIS A 85 -11.07 4.15 5.20
C HIS A 85 -11.59 4.53 3.81
N ASP A 86 -11.28 3.72 2.82
CA ASP A 86 -11.66 3.87 1.42
C ASP A 86 -11.28 5.21 0.79
N ARG A 87 -10.23 5.85 1.33
CA ARG A 87 -9.70 7.12 0.82
C ARG A 87 -8.22 7.05 0.55
N THR A 88 -7.78 7.95 -0.33
CA THR A 88 -6.37 8.27 -0.53
C THR A 88 -6.07 9.58 0.18
N THR A 89 -5.08 9.56 1.05
CA THR A 89 -4.56 10.71 1.80
C THR A 89 -3.24 11.14 1.17
N ILE A 90 -3.04 12.44 1.04
CA ILE A 90 -1.77 13.05 0.62
C ILE A 90 -1.08 13.57 1.88
N ALA A 91 0.16 13.15 2.09
CA ALA A 91 0.96 13.60 3.22
C ALA A 91 2.37 13.99 2.78
N GLY A 92 2.90 15.07 3.36
CA GLY A 92 4.27 15.51 3.17
C GLY A 92 5.06 15.43 4.47
N PHE A 93 6.33 15.06 4.38
CA PHE A 93 7.23 15.04 5.53
C PHE A 93 8.68 15.30 5.10
N PRO A 94 9.49 15.95 5.95
CA PRO A 94 10.88 16.18 5.65
C PRO A 94 11.70 14.88 5.78
N LEU A 95 12.62 14.67 4.84
CA LEU A 95 13.67 13.66 4.91
C LEU A 95 14.92 14.22 5.60
N LEU A 96 14.72 15.03 6.65
CA LEU A 96 15.73 15.75 7.41
C LEU A 96 16.52 16.80 6.62
N ALA A 97 17.53 17.42 7.27
CA ALA A 97 18.37 18.47 6.70
C ALA A 97 19.34 17.88 5.67
N THR A 98 18.83 17.45 4.52
CA THR A 98 19.62 16.92 3.42
C THR A 98 19.00 17.30 2.08
N LYS A 99 19.82 17.33 1.03
CA LYS A 99 19.31 17.46 -0.34
C LYS A 99 18.74 16.13 -0.81
N CYS A 100 17.68 16.17 -1.64
CA CYS A 100 17.06 14.96 -2.17
C CYS A 100 18.06 14.08 -2.96
N SER A 101 19.06 14.68 -3.60
CA SER A 101 20.13 13.98 -4.33
C SER A 101 21.00 13.08 -3.43
N ASN A 102 21.02 13.32 -2.13
CA ASN A 102 21.78 12.52 -1.17
C ASN A 102 21.06 11.27 -0.74
N VAL A 103 19.76 11.16 -1.07
CA VAL A 103 18.93 9.99 -0.72
C VAL A 103 18.74 9.16 -1.98
N SER A 104 19.25 7.94 -2.00
CA SER A 104 19.05 7.01 -3.12
C SER A 104 17.89 6.06 -2.92
N ARG A 105 17.66 5.66 -1.67
CA ARG A 105 16.63 4.68 -1.31
C ARG A 105 16.06 4.94 0.09
N ILE A 106 14.79 4.65 0.25
CA ILE A 106 14.07 4.61 1.53
C ILE A 106 13.61 3.18 1.77
N LEU A 107 13.84 2.64 2.96
CA LEU A 107 13.29 1.36 3.41
C LEU A 107 12.24 1.64 4.49
N VAL A 108 11.02 1.15 4.30
CA VAL A 108 10.03 1.03 5.37
C VAL A 108 10.42 -0.18 6.20
N LYS A 109 11.15 0.07 7.28
CA LYS A 109 11.66 -0.97 8.15
C LYS A 109 10.54 -1.60 8.98
N ASP A 110 9.61 -0.77 9.46
CA ASP A 110 8.53 -1.20 10.35
C ASP A 110 7.37 -0.20 10.34
N VAL A 111 6.23 -0.63 10.90
CA VAL A 111 5.07 0.20 11.24
C VAL A 111 4.82 0.06 12.75
N PRO A 112 5.61 0.75 13.60
CA PRO A 112 5.61 0.55 15.04
C PRO A 112 4.32 1.01 15.73
N ALA A 113 3.47 1.79 15.06
CA ALA A 113 2.15 2.12 15.54
C ALA A 113 1.14 2.08 14.39
N CYS A 114 0.15 1.23 14.52
CA CYS A 114 -1.00 1.16 13.64
C CYS A 114 -2.23 0.76 14.44
N ARG A 115 -3.23 1.64 14.50
CA ARG A 115 -4.44 1.40 15.28
C ARG A 115 -5.67 1.86 14.54
N ALA A 116 -6.69 0.99 14.52
CA ALA A 116 -8.00 1.33 14.00
C ALA A 116 -8.69 2.34 14.92
N LYS A 117 -9.40 3.30 14.34
CA LYS A 117 -10.24 4.24 15.09
C LYS A 117 -11.26 3.48 15.91
N GLY A 118 -11.23 3.70 17.23
CA GLY A 118 -12.11 3.00 18.19
C GLY A 118 -11.78 1.51 18.37
N GLY A 119 -10.61 1.05 17.89
CA GLY A 119 -10.17 -0.34 17.97
C GLY A 119 -8.80 -0.51 18.61
N GLY A 120 -8.24 -1.72 18.47
CA GLY A 120 -6.91 -2.07 18.96
C GLY A 120 -5.81 -1.89 17.94
N ASP A 121 -4.60 -2.23 18.35
CA ASP A 121 -3.41 -2.25 17.50
C ASP A 121 -3.52 -3.35 16.42
N MET A 122 -2.89 -3.09 15.27
CA MET A 122 -2.94 -3.94 14.08
C MET A 122 -1.53 -4.11 13.50
N ASP A 123 -1.30 -5.25 12.83
CA ASP A 123 -0.16 -5.42 11.94
C ASP A 123 -0.47 -4.80 10.58
N CYS A 124 0.00 -3.57 10.38
CA CYS A 124 -0.17 -2.87 9.11
C CYS A 124 1.01 -3.09 8.15
N LEU A 125 2.17 -3.55 8.63
CA LEU A 125 3.33 -3.80 7.78
C LEU A 125 3.06 -4.91 6.76
N SER A 126 2.41 -5.99 7.18
CA SER A 126 2.06 -7.11 6.31
C SER A 126 1.12 -6.69 5.17
N SER A 127 0.17 -5.80 5.47
CA SER A 127 -0.82 -5.29 4.52
C SER A 127 -0.32 -4.12 3.67
N LEU A 128 0.83 -3.52 4.01
CA LEU A 128 1.37 -2.33 3.35
C LEU A 128 2.04 -2.72 2.03
N ARG A 129 1.69 -2.06 0.95
CA ARG A 129 2.37 -2.08 -0.34
C ARG A 129 3.00 -0.74 -0.59
N VAL A 130 4.25 -0.72 -1.05
CA VAL A 130 4.99 0.52 -1.31
C VAL A 130 5.49 0.55 -2.74
N LYS A 131 5.48 1.74 -3.34
CA LYS A 131 6.04 2.02 -4.67
C LYS A 131 6.52 3.45 -4.76
N SER A 132 7.37 3.75 -5.74
CA SER A 132 7.87 5.10 -6.00
C SER A 132 7.58 5.54 -7.44
N ARG A 133 7.19 6.80 -7.60
CA ARG A 133 7.23 7.57 -8.85
C ARG A 133 8.40 8.56 -8.89
N ALA A 134 8.96 8.87 -7.73
CA ALA A 134 10.12 9.74 -7.62
C ALA A 134 11.41 9.01 -8.02
N ALA A 135 12.49 9.77 -8.18
CA ALA A 135 13.82 9.19 -8.46
C ALA A 135 14.35 8.33 -7.29
N ILE A 136 13.89 8.61 -6.06
CA ILE A 136 14.26 7.84 -4.87
C ILE A 136 13.42 6.55 -4.84
N GLN A 137 14.08 5.41 -4.70
CA GLN A 137 13.41 4.11 -4.54
C GLN A 137 12.83 3.98 -3.14
N ILE A 138 11.66 3.31 -3.03
CA ILE A 138 11.10 2.93 -1.74
C ILE A 138 10.75 1.43 -1.73
N GLY A 139 11.04 0.79 -0.61
CA GLY A 139 10.78 -0.64 -0.41
C GLY A 139 10.46 -0.96 1.05
N LYS A 140 10.18 -2.23 1.33
CA LYS A 140 10.03 -2.79 2.67
C LYS A 140 10.65 -4.18 2.75
#